data_7be1a1a722c7c3e2959fb3efc1603fca
#
_entry.id   7be1a1a722c7c3e2959fb3efc1603fca
#
_cell.length_a   1.000
_cell.length_b   1.000
_cell.length_c   1.000
_cell.angle_alpha   90.00
_cell.angle_beta   90.00
_cell.angle_gamma   90.00
#
_symmetry.space_group_name_H-M   'P 1'
#
loop_
_entity.id
_entity.type
_entity.pdbx_description
1 polymer ?
#
loop_
_entity_poly.entity_id
_entity_poly.type
_entity_poly.pdbx_seq_one_letter_code
_entity_poly.pdbx_strand_id
1 'polypeptide(L)'
;FTVLIISIDAPLRMLLDCSDENYIPKAMFKQNEYGTYTNGHKLVMVIVSILIIVPAFGIDSVDTLVRWLVKVNSVCMPLRYLWVFVAYIALKKAGDKFPAQYHFVKNKTVGMIFGGWCFLFTAFACIMGIYSEDRFQLILNIVTPFVLIGLGFIMPMIARRTNKK
;
A
#
# COMPACT_ATOMS: atom_id res chain seq x y z
N PHE A 1 11.25 3.52 -19.73
CA PHE A 1 12.23 3.27 -18.65
C PHE A 1 12.11 4.28 -17.53
N THR A 2 12.08 5.59 -17.83
CA THR A 2 11.98 6.68 -16.83
C THR A 2 10.74 6.56 -15.95
N VAL A 3 9.57 6.25 -16.51
CA VAL A 3 8.32 6.07 -15.76
C VAL A 3 8.43 4.93 -14.74
N LEU A 4 9.07 3.83 -15.11
CA LEU A 4 9.27 2.69 -14.21
C LEU A 4 10.17 3.07 -13.01
N ILE A 5 11.26 3.78 -13.27
CA ILE A 5 12.18 4.26 -12.23
C ILE A 5 11.44 5.19 -11.27
N ILE A 6 10.70 6.18 -11.79
CA ILE A 6 9.94 7.13 -10.96
C ILE A 6 8.85 6.41 -10.16
N SER A 7 8.17 5.41 -10.75
CA SER A 7 7.11 4.65 -10.06
C SER A 7 7.62 3.83 -8.88
N ILE A 8 8.90 3.48 -8.85
CA ILE A 8 9.54 2.78 -7.74
C ILE A 8 10.17 3.76 -6.74
N ASP A 9 10.92 4.75 -7.24
CA ASP A 9 11.68 5.69 -6.40
C ASP A 9 10.78 6.67 -5.64
N ALA A 10 9.77 7.26 -6.29
CA ALA A 10 8.94 8.28 -5.67
C ALA A 10 8.13 7.78 -4.46
N PRO A 11 7.42 6.63 -4.51
CA PRO A 11 6.72 6.10 -3.34
C PRO A 11 7.67 5.72 -2.20
N LEU A 12 8.86 5.18 -2.53
CA LEU A 12 9.85 4.80 -1.55
C LEU A 12 10.42 6.03 -0.83
N ARG A 13 10.77 7.08 -1.56
CA ARG A 13 11.21 8.36 -0.98
C ARG A 13 10.12 8.95 -0.09
N MET A 14 8.89 9.04 -0.59
CA MET A 14 7.77 9.56 0.18
C MET A 14 7.55 8.78 1.48
N LEU A 15 7.68 7.45 1.43
CA LEU A 15 7.57 6.62 2.62
C LEU A 15 8.69 6.89 3.61
N LEU A 16 9.94 6.97 3.15
CA LEU A 16 11.11 7.14 4.02
C LEU A 16 11.22 8.58 4.54
N ASP A 17 10.94 9.59 3.73
CA ASP A 17 11.01 10.99 4.13
C ASP A 17 9.89 11.38 5.13
N CYS A 18 8.72 10.73 5.06
CA CYS A 18 7.59 10.99 5.94
C CYS A 18 7.53 10.06 7.17
N SER A 19 8.39 9.05 7.27
CA SER A 19 8.34 8.07 8.36
C SER A 19 9.38 8.34 9.43
N ASP A 20 8.97 8.20 10.69
CA ASP A 20 9.89 8.24 11.82
C ASP A 20 10.80 7.01 11.86
N GLU A 21 12.03 7.18 12.35
CA GLU A 21 13.01 6.11 12.55
C GLU A 21 12.52 4.98 13.49
N ASN A 22 11.45 5.23 14.26
CA ASN A 22 10.84 4.23 15.14
C ASN A 22 10.04 3.15 14.39
N TYR A 23 9.60 3.44 13.16
CA TYR A 23 8.76 2.55 12.35
C TYR A 23 9.53 1.81 11.26
N ILE A 24 10.69 2.34 10.86
CA ILE A 24 11.51 1.78 9.79
C ILE A 24 12.94 1.58 10.32
N PRO A 25 13.61 0.46 9.99
CA PRO A 25 15.00 0.22 10.38
C PRO A 25 15.93 1.33 9.88
N LYS A 26 16.82 1.85 10.74
CA LYS A 26 17.79 2.91 10.41
C LYS A 26 18.64 2.60 9.18
N ALA A 27 18.92 1.33 8.94
CA ALA A 27 19.65 0.88 7.76
C ALA A 27 18.98 1.28 6.43
N MET A 28 17.66 1.50 6.42
CA MET A 28 16.92 1.88 5.22
C MET A 28 17.05 3.37 4.88
N PHE A 29 17.33 4.21 5.87
CA PHE A 29 17.53 5.66 5.69
C PHE A 29 18.91 5.98 5.12
N LYS A 30 19.81 4.99 4.99
CA LYS A 30 21.14 5.20 4.44
C LYS A 30 21.06 5.56 2.96
N GLN A 31 21.44 6.79 2.66
CA GLN A 31 21.51 7.32 1.29
C GLN A 31 22.91 7.09 0.69
N ASN A 32 22.96 6.96 -0.62
CA ASN A 32 24.17 6.96 -1.41
C ASN A 32 24.62 8.40 -1.69
N GLU A 33 25.80 8.60 -2.27
CA GLU A 33 26.36 9.89 -2.71
C GLU A 33 25.40 10.70 -3.60
N TYR A 34 24.50 10.03 -4.29
CA TYR A 34 23.45 10.61 -5.13
C TYR A 34 22.10 10.86 -4.41
N GLY A 35 22.06 10.74 -3.08
CA GLY A 35 20.83 10.93 -2.30
C GLY A 35 19.77 9.84 -2.50
N THR A 36 20.14 8.64 -2.94
CA THR A 36 19.22 7.52 -3.18
C THR A 36 19.27 6.51 -2.04
N TYR A 37 18.10 6.05 -1.59
CA TYR A 37 17.95 5.04 -0.53
C TYR A 37 18.26 3.63 -1.05
N THR A 38 19.53 3.27 -1.15
CA THR A 38 20.00 2.02 -1.76
C THR A 38 19.40 0.77 -1.10
N ASN A 39 19.32 0.73 0.22
CA ASN A 39 18.82 -0.42 0.95
C ASN A 39 17.29 -0.55 0.80
N GLY A 40 16.57 0.58 0.73
CA GLY A 40 15.15 0.60 0.42
C GLY A 40 14.85 0.02 -0.96
N HIS A 41 15.60 0.44 -1.98
CA HIS A 41 15.48 -0.11 -3.33
C HIS A 41 15.77 -1.61 -3.41
N LYS A 42 16.82 -2.09 -2.72
CA LYS A 42 17.11 -3.53 -2.65
C LYS A 42 15.93 -4.31 -2.05
N LEU A 43 15.33 -3.82 -0.97
CA LEU A 43 14.18 -4.47 -0.36
C LEU A 43 12.98 -4.50 -1.32
N VAL A 44 12.67 -3.40 -1.98
CA VAL A 44 11.59 -3.34 -2.98
C VAL A 44 11.86 -4.33 -4.11
N MET A 45 13.08 -4.40 -4.62
CA MET A 45 13.49 -5.36 -5.66
C MET A 45 13.28 -6.81 -5.23
N VAL A 46 13.64 -7.16 -4.00
CA VAL A 46 13.43 -8.51 -3.46
C VAL A 46 11.94 -8.84 -3.36
N ILE A 47 11.13 -7.93 -2.82
CA ILE A 47 9.68 -8.13 -2.71
C ILE A 47 9.03 -8.30 -4.08
N VAL A 48 9.37 -7.43 -5.03
CA VAL A 48 8.82 -7.48 -6.40
C VAL A 48 9.25 -8.77 -7.10
N SER A 49 10.52 -9.19 -6.93
CA SER A 49 11.00 -10.46 -7.49
C SER A 49 10.23 -11.66 -6.95
N ILE A 50 9.97 -11.71 -5.65
CA ILE A 50 9.16 -12.78 -5.04
C ILE A 50 7.73 -12.76 -5.58
N LEU A 51 7.12 -11.57 -5.68
CA LEU A 51 5.75 -11.40 -6.21
C LEU A 51 5.60 -11.81 -7.68
N ILE A 52 6.67 -11.77 -8.45
CA ILE A 52 6.68 -12.22 -9.85
C ILE A 52 7.01 -13.70 -9.95
N ILE A 53 8.03 -14.17 -9.25
CA ILE A 53 8.57 -15.54 -9.37
C ILE A 53 7.57 -16.55 -8.81
N VAL A 54 6.98 -16.29 -7.63
CA VAL A 54 6.08 -17.27 -6.97
C VAL A 54 4.85 -17.60 -7.84
N PRO A 55 4.10 -16.62 -8.38
CA PRO A 55 2.99 -16.92 -9.28
C PRO A 55 3.42 -17.53 -10.63
N ALA A 56 4.65 -17.21 -11.11
CA ALA A 56 5.14 -17.73 -12.37
C ALA A 56 5.29 -19.26 -12.38
N PHE A 57 5.51 -19.89 -11.23
CA PHE A 57 5.54 -21.35 -11.12
C PHE A 57 4.17 -22.03 -11.26
N GLY A 58 3.08 -21.29 -11.08
CA GLY A 58 1.72 -21.82 -11.19
C GLY A 58 0.91 -21.25 -12.34
N ILE A 59 1.51 -20.43 -13.20
CA ILE A 59 0.87 -19.78 -14.34
C ILE A 59 1.59 -20.19 -15.62
N ASP A 60 0.87 -20.85 -16.54
CA ASP A 60 1.45 -21.49 -17.74
C ASP A 60 1.89 -20.50 -18.82
N SER A 61 1.45 -19.23 -18.76
CA SER A 61 1.80 -18.24 -19.80
C SER A 61 2.12 -16.86 -19.23
N VAL A 62 3.02 -16.16 -19.90
CA VAL A 62 3.41 -14.77 -19.56
C VAL A 62 2.21 -13.83 -19.66
N ASP A 63 1.33 -14.02 -20.63
CA ASP A 63 0.12 -13.19 -20.80
C ASP A 63 -0.83 -13.33 -19.59
N THR A 64 -1.03 -14.55 -19.12
CA THR A 64 -1.83 -14.83 -17.93
C THR A 64 -1.19 -14.22 -16.67
N LEU A 65 0.14 -14.27 -16.55
CA LEU A 65 0.87 -13.61 -15.44
C LEU A 65 0.67 -12.09 -15.44
N VAL A 66 0.79 -11.46 -16.61
CA VAL A 66 0.59 -10.00 -16.75
C VAL A 66 -0.85 -9.63 -16.40
N ARG A 67 -1.84 -10.36 -16.91
CA ARG A 67 -3.27 -10.15 -16.59
C ARG A 67 -3.52 -10.28 -15.08
N TRP A 68 -2.91 -11.28 -14.44
CA TRP A 68 -3.02 -11.46 -12.99
C TRP A 68 -2.38 -10.28 -12.22
N LEU A 69 -1.20 -9.82 -12.60
CA LEU A 69 -0.55 -8.65 -11.98
C LEU A 69 -1.41 -7.39 -12.09
N VAL A 70 -2.01 -7.14 -13.26
CA VAL A 70 -2.95 -6.02 -13.46
C VAL A 70 -4.18 -6.18 -12.56
N LYS A 71 -4.71 -7.39 -12.43
CA LYS A 71 -5.86 -7.69 -11.56
C LYS A 71 -5.53 -7.47 -10.08
N VAL A 72 -4.37 -7.93 -9.61
CA VAL A 72 -3.90 -7.69 -8.24
C VAL A 72 -3.73 -6.20 -7.95
N ASN A 73 -3.17 -5.45 -8.89
CA ASN A 73 -3.06 -4.00 -8.78
C ASN A 73 -4.44 -3.33 -8.63
N SER A 74 -5.44 -3.80 -9.40
CA SER A 74 -6.82 -3.31 -9.34
C SER A 74 -7.52 -3.60 -8.00
N VAL A 75 -7.06 -4.59 -7.23
CA VAL A 75 -7.51 -4.87 -5.85
C VAL A 75 -6.72 -4.05 -4.83
N CYS A 76 -5.40 -3.99 -4.97
CA CYS A 76 -4.54 -3.32 -4.00
C CYS A 76 -4.72 -1.79 -4.00
N MET A 77 -5.02 -1.17 -5.16
CA MET A 77 -5.26 0.27 -5.24
C MET A 77 -6.50 0.71 -4.43
N PRO A 78 -7.70 0.15 -4.65
CA PRO A 78 -8.85 0.50 -3.84
C PRO A 78 -8.68 0.18 -2.35
N LEU A 79 -8.00 -0.92 -2.02
CA LEU A 79 -7.70 -1.28 -0.63
C LEU A 79 -6.93 -0.17 0.11
N ARG A 80 -5.98 0.48 -0.57
CA ARG A 80 -5.28 1.65 -0.03
C ARG A 80 -6.22 2.82 0.24
N TYR A 81 -7.19 3.08 -0.65
CA TYR A 81 -8.15 4.16 -0.46
C TYR A 81 -9.14 3.90 0.67
N LEU A 82 -9.43 2.66 1.03
CA LEU A 82 -10.25 2.34 2.21
C LEU A 82 -9.64 2.97 3.47
N TRP A 83 -8.32 2.87 3.65
CA TRP A 83 -7.63 3.49 4.79
C TRP A 83 -7.72 5.01 4.77
N VAL A 84 -7.66 5.63 3.59
CA VAL A 84 -7.83 7.08 3.45
C VAL A 84 -9.23 7.51 3.87
N PHE A 85 -10.28 6.77 3.50
CA PHE A 85 -11.65 7.06 3.91
C PHE A 85 -11.87 6.87 5.41
N VAL A 86 -11.29 5.82 6.01
CA VAL A 86 -11.31 5.63 7.46
C VAL A 86 -10.62 6.80 8.18
N ALA A 87 -9.44 7.20 7.71
CA ALA A 87 -8.72 8.35 8.26
C ALA A 87 -9.52 9.64 8.12
N TYR A 88 -10.17 9.87 6.97
CA TYR A 88 -11.05 11.02 6.74
C TYR A 88 -12.22 11.05 7.71
N ILE A 89 -12.91 9.93 7.91
CA ILE A 89 -14.03 9.82 8.86
C ILE A 89 -13.55 10.08 10.29
N ALA A 90 -12.41 9.48 10.67
CA ALA A 90 -11.81 9.69 11.99
C ALA A 90 -11.42 11.16 12.22
N LEU A 91 -10.82 11.80 11.22
CA LEU A 91 -10.44 13.21 11.28
C LEU A 91 -11.67 14.12 11.40
N LYS A 92 -12.74 13.84 10.66
CA LYS A 92 -14.02 14.57 10.77
C LYS A 92 -14.68 14.37 12.15
N LYS A 93 -14.55 13.20 12.74
CA LYS A 93 -15.02 12.94 14.12
C LYS A 93 -14.22 13.73 15.15
N ALA A 94 -12.91 13.87 14.95
CA ALA A 94 -11.98 14.57 15.84
C ALA A 94 -11.84 16.08 15.54
N GLY A 95 -12.66 16.63 14.65
CA GLY A 95 -12.51 17.96 14.03
C GLY A 95 -12.23 19.16 14.94
N ASP A 96 -12.61 19.09 16.22
CA ASP A 96 -12.37 20.18 17.20
C ASP A 96 -10.90 20.20 17.69
N LYS A 97 -10.16 19.08 17.53
CA LYS A 97 -8.75 18.97 17.94
C LYS A 97 -7.76 19.40 16.86
N PHE A 98 -8.20 19.45 15.61
CA PHE A 98 -7.34 19.80 14.46
C PHE A 98 -7.99 20.94 13.67
N PRO A 99 -7.68 22.19 13.98
CA PRO A 99 -8.22 23.35 13.27
C PRO A 99 -7.67 23.33 11.83
N ALA A 100 -8.55 23.09 10.88
CA ALA A 100 -8.21 23.19 9.47
C ALA A 100 -8.59 24.57 8.94
N GLN A 101 -7.68 25.22 8.20
CA GLN A 101 -7.92 26.54 7.58
C GLN A 101 -9.01 26.49 6.50
N TYR A 102 -9.22 25.31 5.88
CA TYR A 102 -10.20 25.13 4.81
C TYR A 102 -11.06 23.90 5.06
N HIS A 103 -12.37 24.07 4.98
CA HIS A 103 -13.37 23.01 5.07
C HIS A 103 -14.16 22.93 3.77
N PHE A 104 -13.88 21.93 2.93
CA PHE A 104 -14.67 21.66 1.72
C PHE A 104 -16.14 21.37 2.06
N VAL A 105 -16.38 20.55 3.07
CA VAL A 105 -17.72 20.27 3.62
C VAL A 105 -17.80 20.84 5.04
N LYS A 106 -18.54 21.94 5.22
CA LYS A 106 -18.71 22.61 6.52
C LYS A 106 -19.48 21.74 7.51
N ASN A 107 -20.47 21.00 7.05
CA ASN A 107 -21.29 20.15 7.91
C ASN A 107 -20.59 18.81 8.20
N LYS A 108 -20.30 18.56 9.49
CA LYS A 108 -19.59 17.37 10.00
C LYS A 108 -20.32 16.08 9.61
N THR A 109 -21.64 16.05 9.79
CA THR A 109 -22.48 14.88 9.51
C THR A 109 -22.50 14.53 8.03
N VAL A 110 -22.67 15.53 7.17
CA VAL A 110 -22.66 15.34 5.70
C VAL A 110 -21.30 14.81 5.23
N GLY A 111 -20.21 15.35 5.77
CA GLY A 111 -18.85 14.87 5.47
C GLY A 111 -18.64 13.41 5.87
N MET A 112 -19.13 12.99 7.03
CA MET A 112 -19.03 11.59 7.47
C MET A 112 -19.88 10.64 6.62
N ILE A 113 -21.10 11.05 6.24
CA ILE A 113 -21.98 10.25 5.36
C ILE A 113 -21.33 10.07 4.00
N PHE A 114 -20.78 11.14 3.41
CA PHE A 114 -20.11 11.08 2.13
C PHE A 114 -18.85 10.19 2.17
N GLY A 115 -18.04 10.32 3.21
CA GLY A 115 -16.88 9.44 3.44
C GLY A 115 -17.28 7.98 3.60
N GLY A 116 -18.35 7.70 4.34
CA GLY A 116 -18.91 6.36 4.52
C GLY A 116 -19.44 5.77 3.20
N TRP A 117 -20.11 6.57 2.38
CA TRP A 117 -20.57 6.18 1.05
C TRP A 117 -19.40 5.79 0.14
N CYS A 118 -18.36 6.63 0.04
CA CYS A 118 -17.16 6.32 -0.71
C CYS A 118 -16.45 5.06 -0.21
N PHE A 119 -16.40 4.86 1.12
CA PHE A 119 -15.86 3.66 1.71
C PHE A 119 -16.62 2.40 1.27
N LEU A 120 -17.96 2.42 1.32
CA LEU A 120 -18.79 1.27 0.92
C LEU A 120 -18.62 0.92 -0.57
N PHE A 121 -18.63 1.92 -1.45
CA PHE A 121 -18.41 1.67 -2.88
C PHE A 121 -17.01 1.10 -3.17
N THR A 122 -16.00 1.63 -2.49
CA THR A 122 -14.63 1.14 -2.66
C THR A 122 -14.47 -0.26 -2.09
N ALA A 123 -15.10 -0.57 -0.95
CA ALA A 123 -15.13 -1.92 -0.39
C ALA A 123 -15.81 -2.91 -1.33
N PHE A 124 -16.96 -2.53 -1.91
CA PHE A 124 -17.64 -3.32 -2.92
C PHE A 124 -16.75 -3.59 -4.14
N ALA A 125 -16.07 -2.56 -4.66
CA ALA A 125 -15.14 -2.71 -5.76
C ALA A 125 -13.98 -3.67 -5.43
N CYS A 126 -13.44 -3.63 -4.19
CA CYS A 126 -12.43 -4.59 -3.74
C CYS A 126 -12.96 -6.02 -3.74
N ILE A 127 -14.18 -6.26 -3.21
CA ILE A 127 -14.79 -7.59 -3.16
C ILE A 127 -14.98 -8.13 -4.57
N MET A 128 -15.53 -7.32 -5.49
CA MET A 128 -15.71 -7.71 -6.88
C MET A 128 -14.39 -7.97 -7.61
N GLY A 129 -13.36 -7.19 -7.29
CA GLY A 129 -12.01 -7.37 -7.87
C GLY A 129 -11.31 -8.66 -7.45
N ILE A 130 -11.61 -9.17 -6.25
CA ILE A 130 -11.05 -10.43 -5.75
C ILE A 130 -11.61 -11.64 -6.51
N TYR A 131 -12.86 -11.55 -6.97
CA TYR A 131 -13.54 -12.67 -7.60
C TYR A 131 -12.83 -13.12 -8.88
N SER A 132 -12.59 -14.44 -8.99
CA SER A 132 -12.00 -15.08 -10.18
C SER A 132 -12.64 -16.46 -10.35
N GLU A 133 -12.87 -16.88 -11.59
CA GLU A 133 -13.36 -18.22 -11.92
C GLU A 133 -12.28 -19.29 -11.66
N ASP A 134 -11.02 -18.92 -11.84
CA ASP A 134 -9.88 -19.79 -11.56
C ASP A 134 -9.55 -19.78 -10.06
N ARG A 135 -9.60 -20.97 -9.45
CA ARG A 135 -9.34 -21.18 -8.02
C ARG A 135 -7.93 -20.73 -7.61
N PHE A 136 -6.93 -20.99 -8.45
CA PHE A 136 -5.55 -20.60 -8.16
C PHE A 136 -5.40 -19.08 -8.14
N GLN A 137 -5.95 -18.39 -9.13
CA GLN A 137 -5.94 -16.93 -9.17
C GLN A 137 -6.76 -16.32 -8.03
N LEU A 138 -7.87 -16.92 -7.63
CA LEU A 138 -8.68 -16.46 -6.52
C LEU A 138 -7.88 -16.52 -5.20
N ILE A 139 -7.19 -17.64 -4.94
CA ILE A 139 -6.34 -17.78 -3.76
C ILE A 139 -5.23 -16.72 -3.78
N LEU A 140 -4.55 -16.52 -4.91
CA LEU A 140 -3.52 -15.50 -5.07
C LEU A 140 -4.05 -14.08 -4.83
N ASN A 141 -5.24 -13.76 -5.35
CA ASN A 141 -5.88 -12.45 -5.18
C ASN A 141 -6.23 -12.15 -3.71
N ILE A 142 -6.53 -13.18 -2.92
CA ILE A 142 -6.79 -13.05 -1.48
C ILE A 142 -5.46 -12.98 -0.71
N VAL A 143 -4.55 -13.91 -0.95
CA VAL A 143 -3.31 -14.05 -0.18
C VAL A 143 -2.39 -12.86 -0.37
N THR A 144 -2.25 -12.35 -1.59
CA THR A 144 -1.30 -11.27 -1.90
C THR A 144 -1.55 -9.99 -1.09
N PRO A 145 -2.78 -9.43 -0.99
CA PRO A 145 -3.04 -8.26 -0.15
C PRO A 145 -2.76 -8.52 1.33
N PHE A 146 -3.10 -9.71 1.85
CA PHE A 146 -2.83 -10.06 3.24
C PHE A 146 -1.33 -10.18 3.54
N VAL A 147 -0.55 -10.75 2.63
CA VAL A 147 0.92 -10.81 2.73
C VAL A 147 1.51 -9.41 2.74
N LEU A 148 1.06 -8.52 1.86
CA LEU A 148 1.55 -7.14 1.80
C LEU A 148 1.20 -6.35 3.07
N ILE A 149 -0.02 -6.50 3.59
CA ILE A 149 -0.42 -5.91 4.87
C ILE A 149 0.43 -6.49 6.01
N GLY A 150 0.63 -7.79 6.04
CA GLY A 150 1.47 -8.46 7.03
C GLY A 150 2.91 -7.95 7.03
N LEU A 151 3.51 -7.78 5.86
CA LEU A 151 4.84 -7.15 5.71
C LEU A 151 4.86 -5.72 6.28
N GLY A 152 3.80 -4.95 6.05
CA GLY A 152 3.65 -3.61 6.62
C GLY A 152 3.65 -3.60 8.15
N PHE A 153 3.05 -4.60 8.81
CA PHE A 153 3.07 -4.72 10.27
C PHE A 153 4.40 -5.28 10.81
N ILE A 154 5.09 -6.13 10.05
CA ILE A 154 6.38 -6.70 10.43
C ILE A 154 7.48 -5.64 10.44
N MET A 155 7.45 -4.69 9.52
CA MET A 155 8.44 -3.60 9.41
C MET A 155 8.66 -2.85 10.74
N PRO A 156 7.62 -2.30 11.40
CA PRO A 156 7.80 -1.61 12.69
C PRO A 156 8.31 -2.54 13.80
N MET A 157 7.95 -3.83 13.76
CA MET A 157 8.45 -4.79 14.75
C MET A 157 9.96 -5.04 14.60
N ILE A 158 10.43 -5.16 13.37
CA ILE A 158 11.86 -5.29 13.06
C ILE A 158 12.59 -4.00 13.45
N ALA A 159 12.03 -2.83 13.08
CA ALA A 159 12.61 -1.54 13.41
C ALA A 159 12.85 -1.38 14.92
N ARG A 160 11.84 -1.69 15.74
CA ARG A 160 11.94 -1.62 17.22
C ARG A 160 13.03 -2.54 17.79
N ARG A 161 13.27 -3.70 17.17
CA ARG A 161 14.34 -4.62 17.61
C ARG A 161 15.73 -4.17 17.17
N THR A 162 15.83 -3.63 15.96
CA THR A 162 17.13 -3.26 15.38
C THR A 162 17.62 -1.90 15.88
N ASN A 163 16.71 -0.95 16.13
CA ASN A 163 17.05 0.40 16.58
C ASN A 163 17.33 0.47 18.10
N LYS A 164 17.01 -0.60 18.87
CA LYS A 164 17.33 -0.70 20.31
C LYS A 164 18.76 -1.21 20.59
N LYS A 165 19.48 -1.67 19.57
CA LYS A 165 20.90 -2.00 19.65
C LYS A 165 21.75 -0.82 19.18
#